data_0e9972e20d9e8974fa034f3079f39caf
#
_entry.id   0e9972e20d9e8974fa034f3079f39caf
#
_cell.length_a   1.000
_cell.length_b   1.000
_cell.length_c   1.000
_cell.angle_alpha   90.00
_cell.angle_beta   90.00
_cell.angle_gamma   90.00
#
_symmetry.space_group_name_H-M   'P 1'
#
loop_
_entity.id
_entity.type
_entity.pdbx_description
1 polymer ?
#
loop_
_entity_poly.entity_id
_entity_poly.type
_entity_poly.pdbx_seq_one_letter_code
_entity_poly.pdbx_strand_id
1 'polypeptide(L)'
;MKKLSFLGSSLEDLREFPKLVKSEAGYQLEKVQSGLEPDDFKTMPTVGKGVWEIRIRDEAGQFRVIYIAKLKDVVYVLHCFQKKTQKTSQKDLELSSKRLRELMQGQNL
;
A
#
# COMPACT_ATOMS: atom_id res chain seq x y z
N MET A 1 -2.81 -2.85 18.44
CA MET A 1 -2.98 -2.78 16.97
C MET A 1 -2.56 -1.41 16.46
N LYS A 2 -1.80 -1.38 15.38
CA LYS A 2 -1.36 -0.13 14.77
C LYS A 2 -2.54 0.59 14.14
N LYS A 3 -2.46 1.91 14.08
CA LYS A 3 -3.45 2.72 13.38
C LYS A 3 -3.22 2.57 11.87
N LEU A 4 -4.25 2.87 11.07
CA LEU A 4 -4.17 2.83 9.62
C LEU A 4 -4.41 4.23 9.08
N SER A 5 -3.51 4.72 8.25
CA SER A 5 -3.61 6.04 7.65
C SER A 5 -3.38 5.95 6.15
N PHE A 6 -4.27 6.54 5.37
CA PHE A 6 -4.20 6.55 3.92
C PHE A 6 -3.71 7.90 3.42
N LEU A 7 -2.65 7.89 2.61
CA LEU A 7 -2.07 9.12 2.09
C LEU A 7 -2.64 9.46 0.72
N GLY A 8 -2.79 10.74 0.44
CA GLY A 8 -3.32 11.22 -0.82
C GLY A 8 -4.68 10.60 -1.14
N SER A 9 -4.85 10.14 -2.37
CA SER A 9 -6.09 9.52 -2.83
C SER A 9 -6.16 8.02 -2.56
N SER A 10 -5.24 7.45 -1.79
CA SER A 10 -5.12 5.99 -1.69
C SER A 10 -6.37 5.30 -1.14
N LEU A 11 -7.09 5.93 -0.21
CA LEU A 11 -8.34 5.35 0.30
C LEU A 11 -9.44 5.37 -0.77
N GLU A 12 -9.57 6.48 -1.47
CA GLU A 12 -10.56 6.59 -2.54
C GLU A 12 -10.27 5.57 -3.64
N ASP A 13 -8.98 5.40 -3.97
CA ASP A 13 -8.57 4.42 -4.97
C ASP A 13 -8.86 2.99 -4.51
N LEU A 14 -8.63 2.68 -3.24
CA LEU A 14 -8.99 1.39 -2.67
C LEU A 14 -10.50 1.14 -2.78
N ARG A 15 -11.30 2.15 -2.51
CA ARG A 15 -12.75 2.04 -2.59
C ARG A 15 -13.26 1.74 -3.98
N GLU A 16 -12.48 2.04 -5.02
CA GLU A 16 -12.83 1.74 -6.41
C GLU A 16 -12.52 0.30 -6.80
N PHE A 17 -11.85 -0.47 -5.94
CA PHE A 17 -11.58 -1.88 -6.22
C PHE A 17 -12.88 -2.68 -6.26
N PRO A 18 -12.92 -3.77 -7.04
CA PRO A 18 -14.07 -4.69 -6.97
C PRO A 18 -14.33 -5.12 -5.53
N LYS A 19 -15.58 -5.40 -5.22
CA LYS A 19 -16.03 -5.66 -3.86
C LYS A 19 -15.18 -6.70 -3.13
N LEU A 20 -14.91 -7.85 -3.76
CA LEU A 20 -14.13 -8.90 -3.12
C LEU A 20 -12.66 -8.50 -2.94
N VAL A 21 -12.10 -7.79 -3.90
CA VAL A 21 -10.72 -7.30 -3.81
C VAL A 21 -10.60 -6.28 -2.68
N LYS A 22 -11.58 -5.39 -2.57
CA LYS A 22 -11.62 -4.39 -1.50
C LYS A 22 -11.66 -5.06 -0.13
N SER A 23 -12.48 -6.08 0.03
CA SER A 23 -12.56 -6.84 1.28
C SER A 23 -11.24 -7.53 1.59
N GLU A 24 -10.62 -8.12 0.59
CA GLU A 24 -9.33 -8.79 0.76
C GLU A 24 -8.24 -7.79 1.16
N ALA A 25 -8.22 -6.62 0.52
CA ALA A 25 -7.25 -5.58 0.85
C ALA A 25 -7.40 -5.14 2.31
N GLY A 26 -8.65 -4.95 2.76
CA GLY A 26 -8.92 -4.59 4.15
C GLY A 26 -8.44 -5.66 5.12
N TYR A 27 -8.68 -6.92 4.80
CA TYR A 27 -8.24 -8.04 5.62
C TYR A 27 -6.71 -8.09 5.72
N GLN A 28 -6.02 -7.93 4.60
CA GLN A 28 -4.56 -7.95 4.59
C GLN A 28 -3.97 -6.77 5.37
N LEU A 29 -4.56 -5.59 5.25
CA LEU A 29 -4.13 -4.42 6.01
C LEU A 29 -4.35 -4.62 7.51
N GLU A 30 -5.45 -5.28 7.89
CA GLU A 30 -5.70 -5.60 9.30
C GLU A 30 -4.62 -6.52 9.86
N LYS A 31 -4.18 -7.50 9.07
CA LYS A 31 -3.05 -8.36 9.47
C LYS A 31 -1.80 -7.53 9.72
N VAL A 32 -1.50 -6.58 8.82
CA VAL A 32 -0.34 -5.71 8.98
C VAL A 32 -0.45 -4.87 10.25
N GLN A 33 -1.65 -4.32 10.53
CA GLN A 33 -1.89 -3.56 11.75
C GLN A 33 -1.64 -4.39 13.01
N SER A 34 -1.86 -5.70 12.91
CA SER A 34 -1.66 -6.63 14.03
C SER A 34 -0.24 -7.17 14.12
N GLY A 35 0.68 -6.67 13.29
CA GLY A 35 2.07 -7.10 13.30
C GLY A 35 2.35 -8.34 12.49
N LEU A 36 1.40 -8.79 11.67
CA LEU A 36 1.56 -9.96 10.83
C LEU A 36 1.94 -9.56 9.41
N GLU A 37 2.52 -10.50 8.68
CA GLU A 37 2.82 -10.27 7.26
C GLU A 37 1.58 -10.53 6.41
N PRO A 38 1.42 -9.80 5.29
CA PRO A 38 0.37 -10.14 4.33
C PRO A 38 0.62 -11.52 3.72
N ASP A 39 -0.44 -12.13 3.18
CA ASP A 39 -0.34 -13.46 2.58
C ASP A 39 0.55 -13.47 1.34
N ASP A 40 0.50 -12.41 0.53
CA ASP A 40 1.33 -12.29 -0.67
C ASP A 40 1.84 -10.85 -0.76
N PHE A 41 3.15 -10.69 -0.76
CA PHE A 41 3.74 -9.36 -0.77
C PHE A 41 5.11 -9.36 -1.42
N LYS A 42 5.59 -8.17 -1.72
CA LYS A 42 6.93 -7.94 -2.25
C LYS A 42 7.51 -6.71 -1.57
N THR A 43 8.81 -6.76 -1.27
CA THR A 43 9.49 -5.56 -0.79
C THR A 43 9.69 -4.60 -1.95
N MET A 44 9.62 -3.30 -1.67
CA MET A 44 9.71 -2.25 -2.70
C MET A 44 10.83 -1.27 -2.38
N PRO A 45 12.10 -1.71 -2.45
CA PRO A 45 13.23 -0.84 -2.09
C PRO A 45 13.37 0.38 -3.02
N THR A 46 12.88 0.28 -4.27
CA THR A 46 12.91 1.42 -5.18
C THR A 46 12.00 2.57 -4.73
N VAL A 47 10.98 2.26 -3.93
CA VAL A 47 10.13 3.30 -3.34
C VAL A 47 10.78 3.82 -2.06
N GLY A 48 11.25 2.93 -1.22
CA GLY A 48 11.91 3.30 0.02
C GLY A 48 12.15 2.12 0.92
N LYS A 49 13.04 2.30 1.89
CA LYS A 49 13.37 1.28 2.87
C LYS A 49 12.14 1.00 3.73
N GLY A 50 11.79 -0.27 3.87
CA GLY A 50 10.66 -0.68 4.69
C GLY A 50 9.31 -0.59 3.98
N VAL A 51 9.30 -0.24 2.70
CA VAL A 51 8.08 -0.19 1.91
C VAL A 51 7.80 -1.58 1.33
N TRP A 52 6.57 -2.03 1.46
CA TRP A 52 6.11 -3.33 0.98
C TRP A 52 4.90 -3.14 0.07
N GLU A 53 4.66 -4.11 -0.80
CA GLU A 53 3.53 -4.12 -1.71
C GLU A 53 2.71 -5.38 -1.44
N ILE A 54 1.46 -5.20 -1.01
CA ILE A 54 0.49 -6.31 -0.90
C ILE A 54 0.02 -6.63 -2.31
N ARG A 55 -0.02 -7.91 -2.64
CA ARG A 55 -0.41 -8.40 -3.96
C ARG A 55 -1.71 -9.17 -3.84
N ILE A 56 -2.71 -8.78 -4.61
CA ILE A 56 -4.03 -9.41 -4.61
C ILE A 56 -4.39 -9.78 -6.04
N ARG A 57 -4.75 -11.05 -6.26
CA ARG A 57 -5.20 -11.55 -7.55
C ARG A 57 -6.69 -11.80 -7.50
N ASP A 58 -7.36 -11.47 -8.59
CA ASP A 58 -8.80 -11.66 -8.72
C ASP A 58 -9.12 -11.87 -10.21
N GLU A 59 -10.34 -12.33 -10.50
CA GLU A 59 -10.78 -12.48 -11.89
C GLU A 59 -10.72 -11.16 -12.66
N ALA A 60 -10.94 -10.04 -11.95
CA ALA A 60 -10.86 -8.71 -12.55
C ALA A 60 -9.44 -8.25 -12.83
N GLY A 61 -8.43 -8.96 -12.34
CA GLY A 61 -7.03 -8.61 -12.58
C GLY A 61 -6.18 -8.64 -11.35
N GLN A 62 -5.10 -7.89 -11.38
CA GLN A 62 -4.11 -7.83 -10.32
C GLN A 62 -4.16 -6.48 -9.62
N PHE A 63 -4.17 -6.51 -8.30
CA PHE A 63 -4.32 -5.29 -7.49
C PHE A 63 -3.17 -5.20 -6.50
N ARG A 64 -2.79 -3.98 -6.17
CA ARG A 64 -1.64 -3.72 -5.31
C ARG A 64 -1.96 -2.66 -4.27
N VAL A 65 -1.42 -2.85 -3.06
CA VAL A 65 -1.48 -1.86 -1.99
C VAL A 65 -0.05 -1.66 -1.50
N ILE A 66 0.50 -0.47 -1.70
CA ILE A 66 1.86 -0.13 -1.28
C ILE A 66 1.77 0.60 0.06
N TYR A 67 2.54 0.14 1.05
CA TYR A 67 2.46 0.66 2.40
C TYR A 67 3.82 0.62 3.10
N ILE A 68 3.92 1.36 4.19
CA ILE A 68 5.06 1.28 5.12
C ILE A 68 4.50 1.16 6.54
N ALA A 69 5.04 0.22 7.32
CA ALA A 69 4.56 -0.07 8.66
C ALA A 69 5.63 0.12 9.74
N LYS A 70 6.77 0.71 9.39
CA LYS A 70 7.90 0.89 10.32
C LYS A 70 7.89 2.22 11.06
N LEU A 71 6.94 3.09 10.79
CA LEU A 71 6.91 4.44 11.37
C LEU A 71 5.96 4.47 12.57
N LYS A 72 6.53 4.36 13.76
CA LYS A 72 5.79 4.39 15.04
C LYS A 72 4.68 3.33 15.03
N ASP A 73 3.49 3.71 15.46
CA ASP A 73 2.36 2.79 15.60
C ASP A 73 1.33 2.95 14.49
N VAL A 74 1.79 3.35 13.31
CA VAL A 74 0.88 3.62 12.18
C VAL A 74 1.33 2.83 10.96
N VAL A 75 0.36 2.25 10.26
CA VAL A 75 0.54 1.70 8.92
C VAL A 75 0.10 2.78 7.95
N TYR A 76 1.04 3.29 7.15
CA TYR A 76 0.73 4.31 6.14
C TYR A 76 0.58 3.66 4.78
N VAL A 77 -0.62 3.78 4.21
CA VAL A 77 -0.88 3.30 2.85
C VAL A 77 -0.50 4.42 1.88
N LEU A 78 0.46 4.13 1.02
CA LEU A 78 0.99 5.11 0.07
C LEU A 78 0.20 5.14 -1.22
N HIS A 79 -0.24 3.97 -1.72
CA HIS A 79 -0.88 3.89 -3.03
C HIS A 79 -1.65 2.60 -3.17
N CYS A 80 -2.82 2.66 -3.80
CA CYS A 80 -3.65 1.50 -4.13
C CYS A 80 -4.00 1.58 -5.61
N PHE A 81 -3.78 0.50 -6.36
CA PHE A 81 -4.00 0.55 -7.81
C PHE A 81 -4.21 -0.84 -8.39
N GLN A 82 -4.85 -0.88 -9.56
CA GLN A 82 -4.90 -2.08 -10.37
C GLN A 82 -3.67 -2.12 -11.26
N LYS A 83 -2.91 -3.21 -11.18
CA LYS A 83 -1.70 -3.37 -11.96
C LYS A 83 -2.08 -3.81 -13.38
N LYS A 84 -1.69 -3.04 -14.37
CA LYS A 84 -2.02 -3.30 -15.78
C LYS A 84 -0.82 -3.64 -16.64
N THR A 85 0.38 -3.70 -16.04
CA THR A 85 1.61 -4.03 -16.73
C THR A 85 2.32 -5.15 -16.00
N GLN A 86 3.35 -5.75 -16.62
CA GLN A 86 4.09 -6.85 -15.99
C GLN A 86 4.77 -6.41 -14.71
N LYS A 87 5.33 -5.22 -14.72
CA LYS A 87 5.97 -4.63 -13.54
C LYS A 87 5.11 -3.47 -13.06
N THR A 88 5.28 -3.09 -11.80
CA THR A 88 4.67 -1.86 -11.29
C THR A 88 5.16 -0.70 -12.17
N SER A 89 4.24 0.09 -12.69
CA SER A 89 4.59 1.15 -13.64
C SER A 89 5.43 2.23 -12.97
N GLN A 90 6.22 2.94 -13.78
CA GLN A 90 7.03 4.05 -13.30
C GLN A 90 6.16 5.12 -12.65
N LYS A 91 4.99 5.38 -13.21
CA LYS A 91 4.04 6.34 -12.66
C LYS A 91 3.60 5.95 -11.25
N ASP A 92 3.27 4.67 -11.03
CA ASP A 92 2.87 4.18 -9.71
C ASP A 92 4.02 4.23 -8.72
N LEU A 93 5.24 3.90 -9.15
CA LEU A 93 6.43 3.98 -8.31
C LEU A 93 6.71 5.42 -7.90
N GLU A 94 6.64 6.35 -8.84
CA GLU A 94 6.91 7.77 -8.57
C GLU A 94 5.89 8.37 -7.62
N LEU A 95 4.61 8.03 -7.79
CA LEU A 95 3.56 8.52 -6.91
C LEU A 95 3.77 7.99 -5.49
N SER A 96 4.10 6.71 -5.35
CA SER A 96 4.38 6.10 -4.05
C SER A 96 5.58 6.77 -3.39
N SER A 97 6.65 6.99 -4.15
CA SER A 97 7.87 7.64 -3.64
C SER A 97 7.60 9.09 -3.21
N LYS A 98 6.79 9.81 -3.98
CA LYS A 98 6.42 11.19 -3.65
C LYS A 98 5.68 11.24 -2.32
N ARG A 99 4.69 10.36 -2.14
CA ARG A 99 3.90 10.32 -0.91
C ARG A 99 4.76 9.94 0.29
N LEU A 100 5.68 9.00 0.12
CA LEU A 100 6.60 8.64 1.19
C LEU A 100 7.48 9.83 1.56
N ARG A 101 8.00 10.54 0.57
CA ARG A 101 8.86 11.69 0.80
C ARG A 101 8.13 12.78 1.57
N GLU A 102 6.89 13.06 1.18
CA GLU A 102 6.06 14.05 1.87
C GLU A 102 5.77 13.63 3.31
N LEU A 103 5.49 12.34 3.51
CA LEU A 103 5.28 11.79 4.85
C LEU A 103 6.52 11.96 5.73
N MET A 104 7.69 11.63 5.20
CA MET A 104 8.93 11.70 5.96
C MET A 104 9.28 13.15 6.32
N GLN A 105 8.99 14.09 5.43
CA GLN A 105 9.20 15.52 5.72
C GLN A 105 8.29 15.97 6.86
N GLY A 106 7.05 15.52 6.87
CA GLY A 106 6.13 15.82 7.96
C GLY A 106 6.57 15.22 9.29
N GLN A 107 7.21 14.04 9.27
CA GLN A 107 7.71 13.40 10.48
C GLN A 107 8.91 14.14 11.08
N ASN A 108 9.60 14.94 10.31
CA ASN A 108 10.79 15.65 10.75
C ASN A 108 10.50 17.03 11.36
N LEU A 109 9.25 17.38 11.51
CA LEU A 109 8.85 18.67 12.11
C LEU A 109 8.76 18.64 13.65
#